data_46b94714cd742f042142edab6e090b6b
#
_entry.id   46b94714cd742f042142edab6e090b6b
#
_cell.length_a   1.000
_cell.length_b   1.000
_cell.length_c   1.000
_cell.angle_alpha   90.00
_cell.angle_beta   90.00
_cell.angle_gamma   90.00
#
_symmetry.space_group_name_H-M   'P 1'
#
loop_
_entity.id
_entity.type
_entity.pdbx_description
1 polymer ?
#
loop_
_entity_poly.entity_id
_entity_poly.type
_entity_poly.pdbx_seq_one_letter_code
_entity_poly.pdbx_strand_id
1 'polypeptide(L)'
;MKGRRKGFSLIELLLVLVVATGIAGATFYGYSKLQEGFRTSNAIRDLATISKAMNAITASKPTVAEANSMLISSKSLPSTMVDTRTNTLVNAYGGKLTITAHNGLDDSYDVSYYNVPPSACSTLVSSGRVVYRNVSNTTSGSKIAATSSMADITAFCSSFKTSSVLVFTNAD
;
A
#
# COMPACT_ATOMS: atom_id res chain seq x y z
N MET A 1 45.34 -47.73 -10.15
CA MET A 1 45.69 -46.31 -10.10
C MET A 1 44.90 -45.67 -8.98
N LYS A 2 45.54 -45.22 -7.88
CA LYS A 2 44.91 -44.67 -6.70
C LYS A 2 44.82 -43.11 -6.89
N GLY A 3 43.67 -42.59 -7.25
CA GLY A 3 43.47 -41.15 -7.44
C GLY A 3 43.72 -40.43 -6.12
N ARG A 4 44.69 -39.52 -6.06
CA ARG A 4 44.93 -38.61 -4.94
C ARG A 4 43.73 -37.67 -4.85
N ARG A 5 42.90 -37.82 -3.84
CA ARG A 5 41.90 -36.81 -3.45
C ARG A 5 42.63 -35.60 -2.92
N LYS A 6 42.66 -34.52 -3.68
CA LYS A 6 43.15 -33.23 -3.20
C LYS A 6 42.13 -32.71 -2.16
N GLY A 7 42.55 -32.57 -0.93
CA GLY A 7 41.78 -31.94 0.12
C GLY A 7 41.71 -30.43 -0.13
N PHE A 8 40.56 -29.80 0.18
CA PHE A 8 40.39 -28.35 0.13
C PHE A 8 41.36 -27.68 1.13
N SER A 9 42.06 -26.64 0.70
CA SER A 9 42.89 -25.81 1.56
C SER A 9 41.98 -24.99 2.50
N LEU A 10 42.41 -24.80 3.76
CA LEU A 10 41.68 -23.99 4.74
C LEU A 10 41.45 -22.55 4.25
N ILE A 11 42.41 -22.00 3.49
CA ILE A 11 42.26 -20.67 2.89
C ILE A 11 41.20 -20.62 1.80
N GLU A 12 41.06 -21.69 1.03
CA GLU A 12 40.03 -21.80 -0.03
C GLU A 12 38.63 -21.84 0.60
N LEU A 13 38.47 -22.54 1.71
CA LEU A 13 37.21 -22.61 2.47
C LEU A 13 36.84 -21.24 3.08
N LEU A 14 37.85 -20.52 3.64
CA LEU A 14 37.66 -19.17 4.16
C LEU A 14 37.21 -18.18 3.05
N LEU A 15 37.85 -18.26 1.88
CA LEU A 15 37.54 -17.38 0.76
C LEU A 15 36.11 -17.60 0.25
N VAL A 16 35.68 -18.85 0.12
CA VAL A 16 34.28 -19.19 -0.27
C VAL A 16 33.31 -18.67 0.75
N LEU A 17 33.61 -18.76 2.05
CA LEU A 17 32.71 -18.29 3.11
C LEU A 17 32.56 -16.77 3.10
N VAL A 18 33.65 -16.02 2.86
CA VAL A 18 33.59 -14.55 2.73
C VAL A 18 32.77 -14.13 1.51
N VAL A 19 32.95 -14.77 0.36
CA VAL A 19 32.18 -14.48 -0.84
C VAL A 19 30.69 -14.83 -0.64
N ALA A 20 30.39 -15.99 -0.05
CA ALA A 20 29.03 -16.43 0.21
C ALA A 20 28.28 -15.46 1.15
N THR A 21 28.92 -14.99 2.23
CA THR A 21 28.32 -14.00 3.15
C THR A 21 28.10 -12.65 2.49
N GLY A 22 29.03 -12.21 1.62
CA GLY A 22 28.87 -10.98 0.85
C GLY A 22 27.67 -11.03 -0.10
N ILE A 23 27.49 -12.12 -0.83
CA ILE A 23 26.35 -12.33 -1.74
C ILE A 23 25.03 -12.41 -0.94
N ALA A 24 25.01 -13.15 0.18
CA ALA A 24 23.83 -13.26 1.02
C ALA A 24 23.38 -11.90 1.57
N GLY A 25 24.31 -11.05 2.01
CA GLY A 25 24.02 -9.70 2.50
C GLY A 25 23.43 -8.79 1.41
N ALA A 26 24.00 -8.80 0.21
CA ALA A 26 23.53 -8.01 -0.92
C ALA A 26 22.13 -8.43 -1.39
N THR A 27 21.84 -9.73 -1.45
CA THR A 27 20.53 -10.26 -1.82
C THR A 27 19.47 -9.92 -0.78
N PHE A 28 19.79 -9.96 0.51
CA PHE A 28 18.84 -9.60 1.56
C PHE A 28 18.44 -8.13 1.50
N TYR A 29 19.39 -7.22 1.26
CA TYR A 29 19.11 -5.79 1.10
C TYR A 29 18.26 -5.51 -0.15
N GLY A 30 18.56 -6.12 -1.28
CA GLY A 30 17.79 -5.99 -2.51
C GLY A 30 16.35 -6.50 -2.36
N TYR A 31 16.16 -7.62 -1.67
CA TYR A 31 14.84 -8.22 -1.46
C TYR A 31 13.88 -7.32 -0.66
N SER A 32 14.36 -6.65 0.38
CA SER A 32 13.53 -5.75 1.19
C SER A 32 12.99 -4.56 0.38
N LYS A 33 13.81 -4.00 -0.51
CA LYS A 33 13.40 -2.90 -1.41
C LYS A 33 12.38 -3.34 -2.45
N LEU A 34 12.55 -4.53 -3.02
CA LEU A 34 11.59 -5.09 -3.96
C LEU A 34 10.22 -5.34 -3.30
N GLN A 35 10.21 -5.88 -2.07
CA GLN A 35 8.95 -6.11 -1.34
C GLN A 35 8.16 -4.81 -1.12
N GLU A 36 8.83 -3.71 -0.80
CA GLU A 36 8.21 -2.42 -0.62
C GLU A 36 7.57 -1.89 -1.92
N GLY A 37 8.26 -2.04 -3.03
CA GLY A 37 7.73 -1.71 -4.36
C GLY A 37 6.48 -2.53 -4.72
N PHE A 38 6.48 -3.83 -4.45
CA PHE A 38 5.31 -4.69 -4.66
C PHE A 38 4.12 -4.30 -3.79
N ARG A 39 4.35 -3.99 -2.50
CA ARG A 39 3.28 -3.52 -1.62
C ARG A 39 2.67 -2.22 -2.11
N THR A 40 3.48 -1.29 -2.58
CA THR A 40 3.00 -0.02 -3.13
C THR A 40 2.19 -0.23 -4.43
N SER A 41 2.66 -1.10 -5.32
CA SER A 41 1.91 -1.46 -6.53
C SER A 41 0.57 -2.12 -6.20
N ASN A 42 0.54 -3.01 -5.21
CA ASN A 42 -0.70 -3.63 -4.76
C ASN A 42 -1.64 -2.58 -4.14
N ALA A 43 -1.13 -1.67 -3.31
CA ALA A 43 -1.93 -0.59 -2.72
C ALA A 43 -2.62 0.29 -3.77
N ILE A 44 -1.94 0.61 -4.88
CA ILE A 44 -2.52 1.37 -5.99
C ILE A 44 -3.64 0.58 -6.67
N ARG A 45 -3.43 -0.73 -6.89
CA ARG A 45 -4.47 -1.61 -7.45
C ARG A 45 -5.67 -1.74 -6.53
N ASP A 46 -5.43 -1.84 -5.23
CA ASP A 46 -6.47 -1.91 -4.20
C ASP A 46 -7.36 -0.66 -4.24
N LEU A 47 -6.74 0.53 -4.26
CA LEU A 47 -7.47 1.80 -4.37
C LEU A 47 -8.33 1.89 -5.64
N ALA A 48 -7.79 1.48 -6.79
CA ALA A 48 -8.53 1.45 -8.05
C ALA A 48 -9.68 0.43 -8.02
N THR A 49 -9.47 -0.71 -7.37
CA THR A 49 -10.50 -1.76 -7.23
C THR A 49 -11.63 -1.29 -6.31
N ILE A 50 -11.30 -0.64 -5.19
CA ILE A 50 -12.29 -0.05 -4.28
C ILE A 50 -13.13 1.00 -5.02
N SER A 51 -12.49 1.91 -5.74
CA SER A 51 -13.21 2.95 -6.49
C SER A 51 -14.19 2.36 -7.49
N LYS A 52 -13.77 1.35 -8.26
CA LYS A 52 -14.65 0.66 -9.21
C LYS A 52 -15.80 -0.06 -8.52
N ALA A 53 -15.52 -0.76 -7.44
CA ALA A 53 -16.52 -1.52 -6.71
C ALA A 53 -17.53 -0.59 -6.01
N MET A 54 -17.06 0.51 -5.40
CA MET A 54 -17.91 1.53 -4.80
C MET A 54 -18.81 2.19 -5.86
N ASN A 55 -18.27 2.60 -6.99
CA ASN A 55 -19.05 3.21 -8.07
C ASN A 55 -20.13 2.26 -8.61
N ALA A 56 -19.87 0.94 -8.67
CA ALA A 56 -20.86 -0.04 -9.08
C ALA A 56 -22.00 -0.19 -8.05
N ILE A 57 -21.69 -0.12 -6.76
CA ILE A 57 -22.68 -0.28 -5.68
C ILE A 57 -23.46 1.01 -5.47
N THR A 58 -22.80 2.16 -5.47
CA THR A 58 -23.48 3.48 -5.27
C THR A 58 -24.46 3.82 -6.39
N ALA A 59 -24.35 3.21 -7.57
CA ALA A 59 -25.36 3.31 -8.61
C ALA A 59 -26.76 2.88 -8.14
N SER A 60 -26.85 2.02 -7.12
CA SER A 60 -28.11 1.55 -6.50
C SER A 60 -28.56 2.43 -5.32
N LYS A 61 -27.87 3.54 -5.04
CA LYS A 61 -28.12 4.48 -3.93
C LYS A 61 -28.18 3.85 -2.51
N PRO A 62 -27.33 2.87 -2.15
CA PRO A 62 -27.22 2.46 -0.75
C PRO A 62 -26.46 3.52 0.05
N THR A 63 -26.60 3.49 1.38
CA THR A 63 -25.71 4.26 2.25
C THR A 63 -24.27 3.74 2.14
N VAL A 64 -23.27 4.57 2.42
CA VAL A 64 -21.86 4.16 2.38
C VAL A 64 -21.57 3.01 3.37
N ALA A 65 -22.27 2.98 4.51
CA ALA A 65 -22.14 1.89 5.48
C ALA A 65 -22.66 0.55 4.92
N GLU A 66 -23.80 0.57 4.21
CA GLU A 66 -24.36 -0.59 3.52
C GLU A 66 -23.45 -1.04 2.38
N ALA A 67 -22.93 -0.08 1.57
CA ALA A 67 -21.98 -0.37 0.51
C ALA A 67 -20.71 -1.07 1.04
N ASN A 68 -20.19 -0.66 2.18
CA ASN A 68 -19.02 -1.29 2.81
C ASN A 68 -19.31 -2.75 3.21
N SER A 69 -20.45 -3.03 3.83
CA SER A 69 -20.85 -4.40 4.15
C SER A 69 -21.12 -5.25 2.90
N MET A 70 -21.68 -4.64 1.84
CA MET A 70 -21.89 -5.30 0.55
C MET A 70 -20.56 -5.64 -0.15
N LEU A 71 -19.56 -4.77 -0.10
CA LEU A 71 -18.22 -5.04 -0.65
C LEU A 71 -17.58 -6.28 -0.03
N ILE A 72 -17.71 -6.44 1.28
CA ILE A 72 -17.15 -7.59 2.00
C ILE A 72 -17.95 -8.86 1.70
N SER A 73 -19.29 -8.80 1.76
CA SER A 73 -20.17 -9.96 1.62
C SER A 73 -20.25 -10.48 0.17
N SER A 74 -20.22 -9.59 -0.83
CA SER A 74 -20.30 -9.94 -2.24
C SER A 74 -18.99 -10.52 -2.82
N LYS A 75 -17.92 -10.54 -2.01
CA LYS A 75 -16.57 -10.94 -2.47
C LYS A 75 -16.10 -10.15 -3.70
N SER A 76 -16.54 -8.91 -3.82
CA SER A 76 -16.14 -8.01 -4.92
C SER A 76 -14.70 -7.54 -4.79
N LEU A 77 -14.10 -7.70 -3.61
CA LEU A 77 -12.72 -7.37 -3.33
C LEU A 77 -11.84 -8.63 -3.33
N PRO A 78 -10.56 -8.51 -3.69
CA PRO A 78 -9.59 -9.60 -3.55
C PRO A 78 -9.53 -10.10 -2.10
N SER A 79 -9.35 -11.41 -1.94
CA SER A 79 -9.24 -12.04 -0.60
C SER A 79 -8.08 -11.50 0.23
N THR A 80 -7.07 -10.91 -0.40
CA THR A 80 -5.93 -10.23 0.25
C THR A 80 -6.32 -8.93 0.95
N MET A 81 -7.46 -8.35 0.60
CA MET A 81 -7.98 -7.11 1.19
C MET A 81 -8.98 -7.34 2.33
N VAL A 82 -9.35 -8.59 2.61
CA VAL A 82 -10.33 -8.94 3.63
C VAL A 82 -9.71 -9.86 4.66
N ASP A 83 -9.65 -9.43 5.91
CA ASP A 83 -9.35 -10.34 7.03
C ASP A 83 -10.63 -11.12 7.37
N THR A 84 -10.64 -12.39 7.00
CA THR A 84 -11.80 -13.28 7.19
C THR A 84 -12.10 -13.58 8.66
N ARG A 85 -11.14 -13.38 9.58
CA ARG A 85 -11.35 -13.60 11.01
C ARG A 85 -12.10 -12.46 11.67
N THR A 86 -11.78 -11.23 11.25
CA THR A 86 -12.37 -10.02 11.83
C THR A 86 -13.44 -9.40 10.94
N ASN A 87 -13.59 -9.92 9.72
CA ASN A 87 -14.49 -9.36 8.69
C ASN A 87 -14.23 -7.86 8.44
N THR A 88 -12.96 -7.48 8.41
CA THR A 88 -12.51 -6.11 8.21
C THR A 88 -11.62 -5.98 6.99
N LEU A 89 -11.60 -4.79 6.39
CA LEU A 89 -10.71 -4.49 5.28
C LEU A 89 -9.29 -4.21 5.79
N VAL A 90 -8.31 -4.79 5.08
CA VAL A 90 -6.87 -4.60 5.33
C VAL A 90 -6.19 -4.14 4.05
N ASN A 91 -5.13 -3.38 4.21
CA ASN A 91 -4.37 -2.85 3.10
C ASN A 91 -3.06 -3.59 2.86
N ALA A 92 -2.38 -3.32 1.74
CA ALA A 92 -1.14 -3.96 1.34
C ALA A 92 0.04 -3.77 2.32
N TYR A 93 -0.05 -2.80 3.25
CA TYR A 93 0.95 -2.57 4.29
C TYR A 93 0.61 -3.26 5.62
N GLY A 94 -0.47 -4.04 5.66
CA GLY A 94 -0.97 -4.71 6.86
C GLY A 94 -1.69 -3.78 7.84
N GLY A 95 -2.02 -2.57 7.40
CA GLY A 95 -2.84 -1.63 8.15
C GLY A 95 -4.33 -1.83 7.89
N LYS A 96 -5.16 -1.25 8.75
CA LYS A 96 -6.61 -1.19 8.56
C LYS A 96 -6.93 -0.33 7.31
N LEU A 97 -8.02 -0.69 6.64
CA LEU A 97 -8.64 0.13 5.60
C LEU A 97 -10.08 0.38 6.01
N THR A 98 -10.54 1.63 5.95
CA THR A 98 -11.93 1.97 6.25
C THR A 98 -12.52 2.83 5.15
N ILE A 99 -13.79 2.62 4.86
CA ILE A 99 -14.56 3.42 3.92
C ILE A 99 -15.70 4.07 4.71
N THR A 100 -15.78 5.39 4.67
CA THR A 100 -16.78 6.17 5.42
C THR A 100 -17.41 7.22 4.52
N ALA A 101 -18.65 7.62 4.81
CA ALA A 101 -19.31 8.72 4.10
C ALA A 101 -18.51 10.01 4.30
N HIS A 102 -18.30 10.76 3.22
CA HIS A 102 -17.64 12.06 3.29
C HIS A 102 -18.63 13.11 3.80
N ASN A 103 -18.29 13.78 4.90
CA ASN A 103 -19.16 14.78 5.55
C ASN A 103 -20.60 14.30 5.82
N GLY A 104 -20.81 12.99 5.98
CA GLY A 104 -22.12 12.42 6.20
C GLY A 104 -23.01 12.33 4.95
N LEU A 105 -22.45 12.57 3.77
CA LEU A 105 -23.16 12.45 2.48
C LEU A 105 -23.01 11.05 1.91
N ASP A 106 -24.10 10.46 1.47
CA ASP A 106 -24.12 9.08 0.94
C ASP A 106 -23.65 8.96 -0.50
N ASP A 107 -23.48 10.06 -1.23
CA ASP A 107 -23.02 10.11 -2.61
C ASP A 107 -21.49 10.26 -2.73
N SER A 108 -20.81 10.51 -1.61
CA SER A 108 -19.39 10.71 -1.54
C SER A 108 -18.76 9.93 -0.38
N TYR A 109 -17.54 9.44 -0.58
CA TYR A 109 -16.88 8.59 0.42
C TYR A 109 -15.39 8.89 0.57
N ASP A 110 -14.90 8.59 1.76
CA ASP A 110 -13.50 8.63 2.14
C ASP A 110 -12.96 7.23 2.33
N VAL A 111 -11.81 6.92 1.70
CA VAL A 111 -11.06 5.70 1.91
C VAL A 111 -9.84 6.02 2.78
N SER A 112 -9.87 5.62 4.04
CA SER A 112 -8.74 5.81 4.95
C SER A 112 -7.80 4.61 4.90
N TYR A 113 -6.57 4.88 4.52
CA TYR A 113 -5.50 3.90 4.31
C TYR A 113 -4.47 4.03 5.43
N TYR A 114 -4.49 3.13 6.39
CA TYR A 114 -3.65 3.18 7.60
C TYR A 114 -2.29 2.55 7.38
N ASN A 115 -1.32 2.94 8.19
CA ASN A 115 0.03 2.37 8.24
C ASN A 115 0.84 2.54 6.94
N VAL A 116 0.64 3.65 6.23
CA VAL A 116 1.41 3.94 5.00
C VAL A 116 2.83 4.37 5.38
N PRO A 117 3.87 3.68 4.88
CA PRO A 117 5.25 4.08 5.16
C PRO A 117 5.62 5.36 4.40
N PRO A 118 6.53 6.21 4.94
CA PRO A 118 6.95 7.44 4.30
C PRO A 118 7.47 7.27 2.86
N SER A 119 8.19 6.19 2.60
CA SER A 119 8.75 5.86 1.29
C SER A 119 7.69 5.59 0.21
N ALA A 120 6.50 5.13 0.59
CA ALA A 120 5.40 4.87 -0.33
C ALA A 120 4.50 6.10 -0.56
N CYS A 121 4.61 7.14 0.27
CA CYS A 121 3.71 8.29 0.27
C CYS A 121 3.62 8.96 -1.10
N SER A 122 4.73 9.36 -1.70
CA SER A 122 4.73 10.12 -2.95
C SER A 122 4.12 9.34 -4.12
N THR A 123 4.45 8.05 -4.22
CA THR A 123 3.92 7.17 -5.27
C THR A 123 2.42 6.92 -5.07
N LEU A 124 2.00 6.66 -3.83
CA LEU A 124 0.61 6.38 -3.51
C LEU A 124 -0.29 7.61 -3.69
N VAL A 125 0.17 8.79 -3.23
CA VAL A 125 -0.54 10.06 -3.42
C VAL A 125 -0.60 10.45 -4.88
N SER A 126 0.50 10.33 -5.62
CA SER A 126 0.57 10.64 -7.06
C SER A 126 -0.39 9.77 -7.88
N SER A 127 -0.48 8.49 -7.57
CA SER A 127 -1.40 7.56 -8.26
C SER A 127 -2.84 7.71 -7.76
N GLY A 128 -3.02 7.87 -6.46
CA GLY A 128 -4.34 7.98 -5.83
C GLY A 128 -5.13 9.20 -6.27
N ARG A 129 -4.48 10.36 -6.45
CA ARG A 129 -5.14 11.60 -6.91
C ARG A 129 -5.72 11.50 -8.33
N VAL A 130 -5.30 10.52 -9.12
CA VAL A 130 -5.86 10.28 -10.46
C VAL A 130 -7.22 9.57 -10.36
N VAL A 131 -7.37 8.73 -9.34
CA VAL A 131 -8.59 7.93 -9.10
C VAL A 131 -9.55 8.68 -8.17
N TYR A 132 -8.99 9.35 -7.16
CA TYR A 132 -9.71 10.13 -6.15
C TYR A 132 -9.43 11.61 -6.34
N ARG A 133 -10.40 12.46 -6.10
CA ARG A 133 -10.28 13.91 -6.34
C ARG A 133 -9.31 14.59 -5.38
N ASN A 134 -9.30 14.13 -4.14
CA ASN A 134 -8.45 14.68 -3.10
C ASN A 134 -7.76 13.58 -2.29
N VAL A 135 -6.55 13.88 -1.84
CA VAL A 135 -5.82 13.06 -0.88
C VAL A 135 -5.42 13.93 0.30
N SER A 136 -5.75 13.52 1.49
CA SER A 136 -5.41 14.25 2.72
C SER A 136 -4.69 13.35 3.73
N ASN A 137 -4.06 14.00 4.70
CA ASN A 137 -3.46 13.33 5.85
C ASN A 137 -4.21 13.78 7.10
N THR A 138 -4.65 12.82 7.91
CA THR A 138 -5.36 13.10 9.16
C THR A 138 -4.51 13.89 10.18
N THR A 139 -3.18 13.80 10.09
CA THR A 139 -2.27 14.41 11.06
C THR A 139 -1.98 15.88 10.77
N SER A 140 -1.89 16.28 9.50
CA SER A 140 -1.50 17.64 9.10
C SER A 140 -2.65 18.49 8.58
N GLY A 141 -3.80 17.90 8.29
CA GLY A 141 -4.93 18.59 7.65
C GLY A 141 -4.65 19.06 6.22
N SER A 142 -3.43 18.84 5.72
CA SER A 142 -3.06 19.20 4.35
C SER A 142 -3.79 18.33 3.33
N LYS A 143 -4.17 18.93 2.21
CA LYS A 143 -4.88 18.26 1.11
C LYS A 143 -4.08 18.41 -0.19
N ILE A 144 -4.05 17.34 -0.96
CA ILE A 144 -3.51 17.29 -2.33
C ILE A 144 -4.69 17.05 -3.27
N ALA A 145 -4.94 18.00 -4.14
CA ALA A 145 -5.96 17.87 -5.19
C ALA A 145 -5.38 17.18 -6.44
N ALA A 146 -6.25 16.74 -7.34
CA ALA A 146 -5.85 16.16 -8.61
C ALA A 146 -4.94 17.08 -9.46
N THR A 147 -5.09 18.38 -9.31
CA THR A 147 -4.32 19.43 -10.02
C THR A 147 -3.03 19.85 -9.31
N SER A 148 -2.75 19.37 -8.09
CA SER A 148 -1.55 19.74 -7.33
C SER A 148 -0.26 19.33 -8.07
N SER A 149 0.79 20.11 -7.91
CA SER A 149 2.10 19.85 -8.53
C SER A 149 2.86 18.70 -7.83
N MET A 150 3.91 18.19 -8.46
CA MET A 150 4.81 17.22 -7.81
C MET A 150 5.56 17.82 -6.62
N ALA A 151 5.81 19.15 -6.65
CA ALA A 151 6.43 19.86 -5.52
C ALA A 151 5.51 19.85 -4.30
N ASP A 152 4.20 20.05 -4.48
CA ASP A 152 3.22 19.99 -3.42
C ASP A 152 3.14 18.59 -2.80
N ILE A 153 3.16 17.54 -3.63
CA ILE A 153 3.19 16.14 -3.17
C ILE A 153 4.45 15.87 -2.35
N THR A 154 5.60 16.36 -2.81
CA THR A 154 6.86 16.20 -2.08
C THR A 154 6.82 16.91 -0.74
N ALA A 155 6.32 18.13 -0.71
CA ALA A 155 6.14 18.90 0.53
C ALA A 155 5.17 18.21 1.51
N PHE A 156 4.04 17.70 0.99
CA PHE A 156 3.06 16.92 1.75
C PHE A 156 3.69 15.68 2.37
N CYS A 157 4.39 14.88 1.58
CA CYS A 157 5.01 13.64 2.02
C CYS A 157 6.23 13.85 2.92
N SER A 158 6.91 14.99 2.85
CA SER A 158 8.04 15.32 3.73
C SER A 158 7.65 15.45 5.20
N SER A 159 6.36 15.69 5.48
CA SER A 159 5.81 15.71 6.84
C SER A 159 5.69 14.29 7.47
N PHE A 160 5.80 13.24 6.66
CA PHE A 160 5.68 11.85 7.10
C PHE A 160 7.02 11.37 7.69
N LYS A 161 7.16 11.43 9.00
CA LYS A 161 8.33 10.89 9.72
C LYS A 161 8.16 9.42 10.12
N THR A 162 6.92 8.99 10.26
CA THR A 162 6.51 7.63 10.65
C THR A 162 5.36 7.18 9.76
N SER A 163 4.91 5.95 9.92
CA SER A 163 3.71 5.46 9.23
C SER A 163 2.50 6.35 9.54
N SER A 164 1.78 6.74 8.51
CA SER A 164 0.69 7.72 8.57
C SER A 164 -0.60 7.18 7.96
N VAL A 165 -1.68 7.93 8.12
CA VAL A 165 -2.98 7.65 7.53
C VAL A 165 -3.19 8.59 6.36
N LEU A 166 -3.40 8.02 5.17
CA LEU A 166 -3.86 8.73 3.99
C LEU A 166 -5.35 8.56 3.81
N VAL A 167 -6.05 9.63 3.56
CA VAL A 167 -7.49 9.63 3.27
C VAL A 167 -7.68 10.05 1.82
N PHE A 168 -8.25 9.16 1.03
CA PHE A 168 -8.58 9.35 -0.37
C PHE A 168 -10.07 9.67 -0.47
N THR A 169 -10.41 10.87 -0.90
CA THR A 169 -11.77 11.37 -0.97
C THR A 169 -12.29 11.35 -2.39
N ASN A 170 -13.45 10.71 -2.60
CA ASN A 170 -14.20 10.71 -3.86
C ASN A 170 -15.37 11.70 -3.79
N ALA A 171 -15.09 12.95 -3.42
CA ALA A 171 -16.06 14.05 -3.40
C ALA A 171 -15.55 15.23 -4.22
N ASP A 172 -16.50 15.99 -4.79
CA ASP A 172 -16.23 17.28 -5.44
C ASP A 172 -15.89 18.38 -4.44
#